data_50319cb296ef6826b2c0ba224b44bfb2
#
_entry.id   50319cb296ef6826b2c0ba224b44bfb2
#
_cell.length_a   1.000
_cell.length_b   1.000
_cell.length_c   1.000
_cell.angle_alpha   90.00
_cell.angle_beta   90.00
_cell.angle_gamma   90.00
#
_symmetry.space_group_name_H-M   'P 1'
#
loop_
_entity.id
_entity.type
_entity.pdbx_description
1 polymer ?
#
loop_
_entity_poly.entity_id
_entity_poly.type
_entity_poly.pdbx_seq_one_letter_code
_entity_poly.pdbx_strand_id
1 'polypeptide(L)'
;MKRKIYSQLLDWKNNRNGDVALLIEGARRIGKSYIVEEFARQEYASYILIDFNKVGSKVKNLFNEYLDDLDIFFEMLQLYYKVKLIPRQSVIIFDEVQQFPRARAAIKYLVADGRYDYLETGSLISIRKNVKDIVIPSEERTITMHPMDFDEFLWALGNETLMPFVHKQFVAGKPLKEEHREAMDYFRRYMIVGGMPQAVEKYVQTRDFEQVDMVKRDILTIYRNDIRKHAGRLAMKVTSIFDEIPAQLQKNERRFRLADLKKDARMRDYETAFMWLSDAKIINCCYNTTAPNIGLKLNMDRQTLKCYMADTGLLISHAFDEKQIVSNDLYRKLLLDKLDVNAGMLIENLVAQMLVAAGHNLYFYSNSDIENAENRMEIDFLIRKDVVTSRHNIIPIEAKSSSGYTTHSLNKCIQKFKEHITNPTILHPADYREGDGKRYIPLYMTSLL
;
A
#
# COMPACT_ATOMS: atom_id res chain seq x y z
N MET A 1 -9.16 -5.52 -14.72
CA MET A 1 -7.94 -6.24 -14.26
C MET A 1 -8.28 -6.99 -12.96
N LYS A 2 -7.82 -8.24 -12.84
CA LYS A 2 -8.00 -9.08 -11.65
C LYS A 2 -7.27 -8.48 -10.44
N ARG A 3 -7.89 -8.49 -9.27
CA ARG A 3 -7.35 -7.93 -8.03
C ARG A 3 -7.58 -8.89 -6.86
N LYS A 4 -6.57 -9.06 -5.99
CA LYS A 4 -6.66 -9.93 -4.79
C LYS A 4 -7.76 -9.52 -3.82
N ILE A 5 -8.05 -8.21 -3.74
CA ILE A 5 -9.12 -7.68 -2.88
C ILE A 5 -10.50 -8.26 -3.23
N TYR A 6 -10.70 -8.75 -4.46
CA TYR A 6 -11.97 -9.39 -4.87
C TYR A 6 -12.32 -10.58 -3.98
N SER A 7 -11.34 -11.38 -3.56
CA SER A 7 -11.57 -12.49 -2.63
C SER A 7 -12.04 -12.03 -1.24
N GLN A 8 -11.56 -10.86 -0.78
CA GLN A 8 -12.01 -10.26 0.48
C GLN A 8 -13.45 -9.73 0.38
N LEU A 9 -13.85 -9.22 -0.80
CA LEU A 9 -15.23 -8.83 -1.07
C LEU A 9 -16.17 -10.04 -1.05
N LEU A 10 -15.74 -11.17 -1.66
CA LEU A 10 -16.48 -12.44 -1.62
C LEU A 10 -16.60 -12.98 -0.19
N ASP A 11 -15.51 -12.96 0.57
CA ASP A 11 -15.52 -13.38 1.98
C ASP A 11 -16.51 -12.53 2.81
N TRP A 12 -16.48 -11.20 2.64
CA TRP A 12 -17.43 -10.31 3.30
C TRP A 12 -18.88 -10.63 2.92
N LYS A 13 -19.20 -10.75 1.63
CA LYS A 13 -20.55 -11.06 1.15
C LYS A 13 -21.07 -12.37 1.74
N ASN A 14 -20.24 -13.42 1.70
CA ASN A 14 -20.66 -14.77 2.08
C ASN A 14 -20.70 -14.98 3.61
N ASN A 15 -19.77 -14.38 4.35
CA ASN A 15 -19.59 -14.65 5.78
C ASN A 15 -20.22 -13.59 6.69
N ARG A 16 -20.55 -12.38 6.19
CA ARG A 16 -21.19 -11.33 6.98
C ARG A 16 -22.67 -11.14 6.69
N ASN A 17 -23.15 -11.65 5.57
CA ASN A 17 -24.57 -11.70 5.20
C ASN A 17 -25.33 -10.39 5.47
N GLY A 18 -24.70 -9.23 5.23
CA GLY A 18 -25.29 -7.91 5.42
C GLY A 18 -25.22 -7.32 6.84
N ASP A 19 -24.61 -8.02 7.80
CA ASP A 19 -24.48 -7.54 9.19
C ASP A 19 -23.63 -6.26 9.31
N VAL A 20 -22.76 -6.01 8.35
CA VAL A 20 -21.88 -4.84 8.30
C VAL A 20 -21.68 -4.35 6.87
N ALA A 21 -21.63 -3.04 6.67
CA ALA A 21 -21.14 -2.43 5.45
C ALA A 21 -19.63 -2.63 5.28
N LEU A 22 -19.13 -2.60 4.05
CA LEU A 22 -17.71 -2.71 3.77
C LEU A 22 -17.18 -1.42 3.13
N LEU A 23 -16.28 -0.73 3.84
CA LEU A 23 -15.55 0.42 3.34
C LEU A 23 -14.21 -0.01 2.74
N ILE A 24 -13.98 0.32 1.47
CA ILE A 24 -12.71 0.15 0.79
C ILE A 24 -11.95 1.47 0.79
N GLU A 25 -10.91 1.54 1.62
CA GLU A 25 -10.01 2.67 1.64
C GLU A 25 -8.74 2.42 0.81
N GLY A 26 -8.04 3.47 0.43
CA GLY A 26 -6.75 3.37 -0.24
C GLY A 26 -6.41 4.63 -1.03
N ALA A 27 -5.20 4.68 -1.59
CA ALA A 27 -4.73 5.82 -2.36
C ALA A 27 -5.67 6.17 -3.52
N ARG A 28 -5.59 7.40 -3.97
CA ARG A 28 -6.32 7.81 -5.17
C ARG A 28 -5.76 7.11 -6.41
N ARG A 29 -6.63 6.77 -7.38
CA ARG A 29 -6.28 6.10 -8.65
C ARG A 29 -5.84 4.63 -8.55
N ILE A 30 -6.09 3.94 -7.44
CA ILE A 30 -5.79 2.50 -7.32
C ILE A 30 -6.94 1.56 -7.76
N GLY A 31 -8.05 2.13 -8.26
CA GLY A 31 -9.15 1.35 -8.85
C GLY A 31 -10.26 0.94 -7.89
N LYS A 32 -10.47 1.64 -6.78
CA LYS A 32 -11.53 1.34 -5.79
C LYS A 32 -12.93 1.29 -6.41
N SER A 33 -13.36 2.38 -7.06
CA SER A 33 -14.68 2.48 -7.71
C SER A 33 -14.88 1.41 -8.77
N TYR A 34 -13.82 1.10 -9.55
CA TYR A 34 -13.85 0.05 -10.56
C TYR A 34 -14.12 -1.33 -9.96
N ILE A 35 -13.39 -1.70 -8.91
CA ILE A 35 -13.51 -3.06 -8.34
C ILE A 35 -14.85 -3.28 -7.63
N VAL A 36 -15.39 -2.28 -6.95
CA VAL A 36 -16.71 -2.40 -6.28
C VAL A 36 -17.84 -2.49 -7.29
N GLU A 37 -17.77 -1.73 -8.40
CA GLU A 37 -18.75 -1.82 -9.46
C GLU A 37 -18.68 -3.15 -10.22
N GLU A 38 -17.47 -3.62 -10.52
CA GLU A 38 -17.23 -4.92 -11.15
C GLU A 38 -17.76 -6.06 -10.25
N PHE A 39 -17.48 -6.00 -8.96
CA PHE A 39 -17.98 -6.96 -7.98
C PHE A 39 -19.51 -6.94 -7.90
N ALA A 40 -20.12 -5.77 -7.84
CA ALA A 40 -21.56 -5.63 -7.79
C ALA A 40 -22.25 -6.21 -9.04
N ARG A 41 -21.65 -5.97 -10.22
CA ARG A 41 -22.16 -6.49 -11.50
C ARG A 41 -22.11 -8.00 -11.61
N GLN A 42 -21.09 -8.62 -11.02
CA GLN A 42 -20.88 -10.07 -11.12
C GLN A 42 -21.61 -10.85 -10.02
N GLU A 43 -21.73 -10.27 -8.83
CA GLU A 43 -22.13 -10.99 -7.63
C GLU A 43 -23.57 -10.68 -7.15
N TYR A 44 -24.22 -9.65 -7.70
CA TYR A 44 -25.56 -9.24 -7.31
C TYR A 44 -26.52 -9.21 -8.49
N ALA A 45 -27.80 -9.44 -8.22
CA ALA A 45 -28.88 -9.37 -9.22
C ALA A 45 -29.10 -7.95 -9.73
N SER A 46 -28.92 -6.95 -8.87
CA SER A 46 -28.94 -5.54 -9.23
C SER A 46 -28.10 -4.70 -8.26
N TYR A 47 -27.70 -3.52 -8.68
CA TYR A 47 -26.97 -2.58 -7.83
C TYR A 47 -27.31 -1.13 -8.15
N ILE A 48 -27.13 -0.25 -7.16
CA ILE A 48 -27.15 1.19 -7.35
C ILE A 48 -25.79 1.74 -6.94
N LEU A 49 -25.14 2.51 -7.83
CA LEU A 49 -23.89 3.23 -7.54
C LEU A 49 -24.20 4.72 -7.38
N ILE A 50 -23.94 5.25 -6.19
CA ILE A 50 -24.09 6.66 -5.83
C ILE A 50 -22.70 7.30 -5.76
N ASP A 51 -22.27 7.98 -6.84
CA ASP A 51 -21.00 8.74 -6.87
C ASP A 51 -21.24 10.13 -6.24
N PHE A 52 -20.81 10.31 -5.01
CA PHE A 52 -21.00 11.56 -4.26
C PHE A 52 -20.21 12.76 -4.81
N ASN A 53 -19.30 12.57 -5.74
CA ASN A 53 -18.69 13.68 -6.48
C ASN A 53 -19.64 14.26 -7.53
N LYS A 54 -20.52 13.44 -8.10
CA LYS A 54 -21.37 13.80 -9.24
C LYS A 54 -22.85 13.95 -8.88
N VAL A 55 -23.29 13.28 -7.79
CA VAL A 55 -24.69 13.21 -7.42
C VAL A 55 -25.27 14.59 -7.12
N GLY A 56 -26.45 14.87 -7.69
CA GLY A 56 -27.17 16.14 -7.49
C GLY A 56 -27.89 16.24 -6.14
N SER A 57 -28.47 17.43 -5.88
CA SER A 57 -29.19 17.71 -4.64
C SER A 57 -30.36 16.77 -4.37
N LYS A 58 -31.07 16.31 -5.40
CA LYS A 58 -32.18 15.38 -5.25
C LYS A 58 -31.87 14.13 -4.46
N VAL A 59 -30.74 13.44 -4.81
CA VAL A 59 -30.33 12.23 -4.07
C VAL A 59 -29.80 12.58 -2.68
N LYS A 60 -29.05 13.71 -2.53
CA LYS A 60 -28.59 14.16 -1.22
C LYS A 60 -29.76 14.48 -0.28
N ASN A 61 -30.84 15.02 -0.81
CA ASN A 61 -32.06 15.32 -0.04
C ASN A 61 -32.74 14.05 0.48
N LEU A 62 -32.67 12.91 -0.23
CA LEU A 62 -33.22 11.66 0.30
C LEU A 62 -32.60 11.31 1.68
N PHE A 63 -31.29 11.47 1.82
CA PHE A 63 -30.60 11.27 3.10
C PHE A 63 -30.93 12.34 4.15
N ASN A 64 -31.50 13.48 3.76
CA ASN A 64 -31.89 14.54 4.68
C ASN A 64 -33.33 14.38 5.17
N GLU A 65 -34.22 13.89 4.32
CA GLU A 65 -35.65 13.99 4.50
C GLU A 65 -36.30 12.63 4.80
N TYR A 66 -35.72 11.51 4.35
CA TYR A 66 -36.41 10.20 4.36
C TYR A 66 -35.66 9.08 5.11
N LEU A 67 -34.59 9.38 5.88
CA LEU A 67 -33.91 8.34 6.68
C LEU A 67 -34.78 7.79 7.82
N ASP A 68 -35.82 8.50 8.21
CA ASP A 68 -36.80 8.05 9.21
C ASP A 68 -37.89 7.14 8.59
N ASP A 69 -38.01 7.12 7.25
CA ASP A 69 -38.92 6.27 6.49
C ASP A 69 -38.13 5.60 5.33
N LEU A 70 -37.53 4.45 5.65
CA LEU A 70 -36.67 3.73 4.69
C LEU A 70 -37.45 3.13 3.52
N ASP A 71 -38.77 2.93 3.64
CA ASP A 71 -39.58 2.45 2.53
C ASP A 71 -39.66 3.52 1.44
N ILE A 72 -40.01 4.73 1.80
CA ILE A 72 -40.00 5.87 0.88
C ILE A 72 -38.58 6.15 0.37
N PHE A 73 -37.59 6.10 1.25
CA PHE A 73 -36.17 6.30 0.84
C PHE A 73 -35.77 5.37 -0.31
N PHE A 74 -36.00 4.07 -0.18
CA PHE A 74 -35.60 3.10 -1.20
C PHE A 74 -36.51 3.18 -2.46
N GLU A 75 -37.81 3.47 -2.32
CA GLU A 75 -38.69 3.70 -3.48
C GLU A 75 -38.18 4.86 -4.32
N MET A 76 -37.89 6.00 -3.69
CA MET A 76 -37.40 7.19 -4.39
C MET A 76 -36.00 6.94 -5.00
N LEU A 77 -35.14 6.19 -4.33
CA LEU A 77 -33.82 5.82 -4.86
C LEU A 77 -33.94 4.96 -6.11
N GLN A 78 -34.82 3.93 -6.08
CA GLN A 78 -35.12 3.08 -7.23
C GLN A 78 -35.70 3.86 -8.41
N LEU A 79 -36.63 4.79 -8.14
CA LEU A 79 -37.19 5.67 -9.16
C LEU A 79 -36.14 6.57 -9.81
N TYR A 80 -35.25 7.14 -9.01
CA TYR A 80 -34.19 8.03 -9.49
C TYR A 80 -33.16 7.29 -10.38
N TYR A 81 -32.71 6.12 -9.94
CA TYR A 81 -31.70 5.32 -10.67
C TYR A 81 -32.33 4.39 -11.71
N LYS A 82 -33.66 4.24 -11.73
CA LYS A 82 -34.42 3.31 -12.61
C LYS A 82 -33.93 1.86 -12.47
N VAL A 83 -33.59 1.46 -11.24
CA VAL A 83 -33.10 0.13 -10.87
C VAL A 83 -34.04 -0.47 -9.83
N LYS A 84 -34.54 -1.68 -10.07
CA LYS A 84 -35.28 -2.45 -9.07
C LYS A 84 -34.32 -3.14 -8.12
N LEU A 85 -34.41 -2.82 -6.84
CA LEU A 85 -33.66 -3.49 -5.79
C LEU A 85 -34.43 -4.73 -5.30
N ILE A 86 -33.70 -5.83 -5.11
CA ILE A 86 -34.24 -7.10 -4.64
C ILE A 86 -33.66 -7.37 -3.26
N PRO A 87 -34.49 -7.53 -2.20
CA PRO A 87 -33.98 -7.79 -0.85
C PRO A 87 -33.00 -8.96 -0.80
N ARG A 88 -31.87 -8.77 -0.13
CA ARG A 88 -30.75 -9.71 0.02
C ARG A 88 -30.05 -10.16 -1.28
N GLN A 89 -30.40 -9.57 -2.42
CA GLN A 89 -29.78 -9.85 -3.72
C GLN A 89 -29.26 -8.60 -4.41
N SER A 90 -29.39 -7.44 -3.78
CA SER A 90 -28.91 -6.17 -4.31
C SER A 90 -27.92 -5.52 -3.37
N VAL A 91 -27.00 -4.72 -3.95
CA VAL A 91 -26.01 -3.92 -3.21
C VAL A 91 -26.14 -2.44 -3.60
N ILE A 92 -25.97 -1.57 -2.61
CA ILE A 92 -25.90 -0.12 -2.81
C ILE A 92 -24.48 0.33 -2.55
N ILE A 93 -23.87 0.99 -3.53
CA ILE A 93 -22.48 1.46 -3.49
C ILE A 93 -22.46 2.96 -3.23
N PHE A 94 -21.77 3.38 -2.17
CA PHE A 94 -21.47 4.77 -1.83
C PHE A 94 -20.05 5.10 -2.26
N ASP A 95 -19.91 5.61 -3.49
CA ASP A 95 -18.57 5.94 -4.03
C ASP A 95 -18.15 7.35 -3.61
N GLU A 96 -16.89 7.48 -3.14
CA GLU A 96 -16.31 8.70 -2.59
C GLU A 96 -17.16 9.28 -1.43
N VAL A 97 -17.54 8.41 -0.48
CA VAL A 97 -18.49 8.70 0.60
C VAL A 97 -18.07 9.90 1.48
N GLN A 98 -16.78 10.23 1.54
CA GLN A 98 -16.28 11.41 2.26
C GLN A 98 -16.79 12.75 1.69
N GLN A 99 -17.29 12.78 0.45
CA GLN A 99 -17.88 13.98 -0.14
C GLN A 99 -19.28 14.28 0.40
N PHE A 100 -19.88 13.30 1.09
CA PHE A 100 -21.19 13.46 1.73
C PHE A 100 -21.26 12.64 3.03
N PRO A 101 -20.66 13.14 4.14
CA PRO A 101 -20.52 12.42 5.41
C PRO A 101 -21.84 11.91 6.00
N ARG A 102 -22.97 12.58 5.70
CA ARG A 102 -24.31 12.14 6.14
C ARG A 102 -24.70 10.78 5.59
N ALA A 103 -24.30 10.43 4.34
CA ALA A 103 -24.54 9.11 3.80
C ALA A 103 -23.78 8.04 4.60
N ARG A 104 -22.53 8.30 4.99
CA ARG A 104 -21.77 7.40 5.85
C ARG A 104 -22.42 7.23 7.23
N ALA A 105 -22.90 8.33 7.83
CA ALA A 105 -23.63 8.26 9.10
C ALA A 105 -24.93 7.45 9.00
N ALA A 106 -25.57 7.42 7.83
CA ALA A 106 -26.79 6.65 7.57
C ALA A 106 -26.54 5.13 7.54
N ILE A 107 -25.31 4.66 7.31
CA ILE A 107 -24.97 3.23 7.23
C ILE A 107 -25.51 2.45 8.41
N LYS A 108 -25.43 2.99 9.64
CA LYS A 108 -25.96 2.37 10.83
C LYS A 108 -27.44 1.96 10.67
N TYR A 109 -28.27 2.86 10.16
CA TYR A 109 -29.69 2.63 9.99
C TYR A 109 -29.98 1.72 8.80
N LEU A 110 -29.23 1.90 7.72
CA LEU A 110 -29.38 1.14 6.48
C LEU A 110 -28.97 -0.33 6.67
N VAL A 111 -27.90 -0.61 7.42
CA VAL A 111 -27.49 -1.97 7.76
C VAL A 111 -28.49 -2.62 8.72
N ALA A 112 -28.97 -1.88 9.73
CA ALA A 112 -29.97 -2.37 10.68
C ALA A 112 -31.30 -2.76 10.01
N ASP A 113 -31.68 -2.10 8.91
CA ASP A 113 -32.85 -2.46 8.09
C ASP A 113 -32.71 -3.84 7.42
N GLY A 114 -31.50 -4.24 7.02
CA GLY A 114 -31.16 -5.58 6.58
C GLY A 114 -31.62 -5.97 5.17
N ARG A 115 -32.28 -5.08 4.41
CA ARG A 115 -32.76 -5.40 3.07
C ARG A 115 -31.66 -5.55 2.02
N TYR A 116 -30.60 -4.74 2.10
CA TYR A 116 -29.55 -4.65 1.08
C TYR A 116 -28.17 -4.69 1.69
N ASP A 117 -27.19 -5.03 0.89
CA ASP A 117 -25.78 -4.92 1.25
C ASP A 117 -25.23 -3.53 0.88
N TYR A 118 -24.20 -3.06 1.58
CA TYR A 118 -23.62 -1.73 1.37
C TYR A 118 -22.11 -1.81 1.20
N LEU A 119 -21.62 -1.23 0.09
CA LEU A 119 -20.21 -1.03 -0.19
C LEU A 119 -19.91 0.47 -0.18
N GLU A 120 -18.82 0.85 0.45
CA GLU A 120 -18.37 2.23 0.48
C GLU A 120 -16.96 2.33 -0.10
N THR A 121 -16.67 3.41 -0.80
CA THR A 121 -15.29 3.74 -1.18
C THR A 121 -14.93 5.14 -0.70
N GLY A 122 -13.67 5.36 -0.42
CA GLY A 122 -13.17 6.68 -0.07
C GLY A 122 -11.68 6.73 0.19
N SER A 123 -11.14 7.94 0.29
CA SER A 123 -9.79 8.15 0.77
C SER A 123 -9.80 8.44 2.27
N LEU A 124 -8.88 7.82 3.03
CA LEU A 124 -8.85 7.90 4.50
C LEU A 124 -8.73 9.33 5.02
N ILE A 125 -7.94 10.16 4.38
CA ILE A 125 -7.75 11.57 4.78
C ILE A 125 -9.03 12.36 4.69
N SER A 126 -9.67 12.28 3.54
CA SER A 126 -10.93 13.00 3.33
C SER A 126 -11.99 12.51 4.31
N ILE A 127 -12.04 11.20 4.57
CA ILE A 127 -12.92 10.61 5.57
C ILE A 127 -12.68 11.22 6.95
N ARG A 128 -11.45 11.23 7.45
CA ARG A 128 -11.12 11.81 8.77
C ARG A 128 -11.47 13.30 8.87
N LYS A 129 -11.16 14.07 7.85
CA LYS A 129 -11.47 15.51 7.82
C LYS A 129 -12.98 15.77 7.84
N ASN A 130 -13.76 14.98 7.11
CA ASN A 130 -15.18 15.20 6.91
C ASN A 130 -16.06 14.52 7.96
N VAL A 131 -15.51 13.60 8.78
CA VAL A 131 -16.25 12.92 9.85
C VAL A 131 -16.07 13.56 11.22
N LYS A 132 -15.49 14.75 11.30
CA LYS A 132 -15.28 15.44 12.58
C LYS A 132 -16.58 15.63 13.35
N ASP A 133 -17.69 15.77 12.65
CA ASP A 133 -19.01 16.07 13.20
C ASP A 133 -20.02 14.93 13.01
N ILE A 134 -19.58 13.71 12.66
CA ILE A 134 -20.45 12.52 12.57
C ILE A 134 -19.91 11.38 13.40
N VAL A 135 -20.84 10.54 13.90
CA VAL A 135 -20.49 9.27 14.54
C VAL A 135 -20.14 8.26 13.45
N ILE A 136 -18.94 7.69 13.50
CA ILE A 136 -18.53 6.60 12.60
C ILE A 136 -19.39 5.38 12.95
N PRO A 137 -20.05 4.75 11.96
CA PRO A 137 -20.88 3.58 12.22
C PRO A 137 -20.06 2.41 12.80
N SER A 138 -20.59 1.74 13.82
CA SER A 138 -20.04 0.47 14.32
C SER A 138 -20.33 -0.69 13.36
N GLU A 139 -21.32 -0.52 12.50
CA GLU A 139 -21.78 -1.44 11.47
C GLU A 139 -20.96 -1.32 10.17
N GLU A 140 -19.73 -0.80 10.24
CA GLU A 140 -18.80 -0.64 9.12
C GLU A 140 -17.50 -1.41 9.38
N ARG A 141 -17.05 -2.20 8.41
CA ARG A 141 -15.73 -2.80 8.38
C ARG A 141 -14.88 -2.15 7.30
N THR A 142 -13.64 -1.81 7.61
CA THR A 142 -12.72 -1.21 6.65
C THR A 142 -11.70 -2.23 6.18
N ILE A 143 -11.49 -2.28 4.85
CA ILE A 143 -10.34 -2.97 4.22
C ILE A 143 -9.51 -1.99 3.41
N THR A 144 -8.21 -2.22 3.37
CA THR A 144 -7.28 -1.35 2.62
C THR A 144 -6.93 -1.96 1.28
N MET A 145 -7.13 -1.19 0.21
CA MET A 145 -6.67 -1.54 -1.13
C MET A 145 -5.32 -0.87 -1.40
N HIS A 146 -4.33 -1.66 -1.78
CA HIS A 146 -2.99 -1.21 -2.14
C HIS A 146 -2.83 -1.05 -3.67
N PRO A 147 -1.78 -0.38 -4.17
CA PRO A 147 -1.34 -0.55 -5.56
C PRO A 147 -1.24 -2.03 -5.92
N MET A 148 -1.35 -2.38 -7.18
CA MET A 148 -1.22 -3.78 -7.62
C MET A 148 0.10 -4.35 -7.14
N ASP A 149 0.05 -5.53 -6.52
CA ASP A 149 1.25 -6.26 -6.13
C ASP A 149 1.86 -7.03 -7.31
N PHE A 150 2.94 -7.76 -7.06
CA PHE A 150 3.65 -8.46 -8.11
C PHE A 150 2.81 -9.56 -8.77
N ASP A 151 1.98 -10.30 -8.01
CA ASP A 151 1.07 -11.30 -8.57
C ASP A 151 0.04 -10.66 -9.50
N GLU A 152 -0.59 -9.58 -9.03
CA GLU A 152 -1.61 -8.83 -9.78
C GLU A 152 -1.03 -8.21 -11.06
N PHE A 153 0.23 -7.75 -11.01
CA PHE A 153 0.98 -7.31 -12.17
C PHE A 153 1.19 -8.43 -13.19
N LEU A 154 1.59 -9.62 -12.73
CA LEU A 154 1.75 -10.79 -13.59
C LEU A 154 0.41 -11.22 -14.21
N TRP A 155 -0.68 -11.21 -13.44
CA TRP A 155 -2.02 -11.50 -13.97
C TRP A 155 -2.42 -10.51 -15.07
N ALA A 156 -2.11 -9.23 -14.89
CA ALA A 156 -2.35 -8.23 -15.93
C ALA A 156 -1.55 -8.49 -17.21
N LEU A 157 -0.39 -9.14 -17.10
CA LEU A 157 0.43 -9.57 -18.24
C LEU A 157 0.00 -10.91 -18.85
N GLY A 158 -1.01 -11.57 -18.28
CA GLY A 158 -1.49 -12.89 -18.69
C GLY A 158 -0.69 -14.07 -18.12
N ASN A 159 0.22 -13.82 -17.16
CA ASN A 159 0.99 -14.87 -16.49
C ASN A 159 0.39 -15.18 -15.10
N GLU A 160 -0.49 -16.17 -15.03
CA GLU A 160 -1.10 -16.64 -13.79
C GLU A 160 -0.39 -17.86 -13.18
N THR A 161 0.63 -18.40 -13.83
CA THR A 161 1.27 -19.67 -13.45
C THR A 161 2.57 -19.49 -12.69
N LEU A 162 3.28 -18.38 -12.89
CA LEU A 162 4.60 -18.17 -12.30
C LEU A 162 4.54 -18.11 -10.76
N MET A 163 3.68 -17.28 -10.18
CA MET A 163 3.64 -17.14 -8.72
C MET A 163 3.13 -18.37 -7.97
N PRO A 164 2.16 -19.15 -8.43
CA PRO A 164 1.85 -20.46 -7.85
C PRO A 164 3.06 -21.41 -7.83
N PHE A 165 3.88 -21.41 -8.87
CA PHE A 165 5.11 -22.20 -8.91
C PHE A 165 6.16 -21.66 -7.93
N VAL A 166 6.38 -20.33 -7.91
CA VAL A 166 7.26 -19.64 -6.94
C VAL A 166 6.87 -19.97 -5.51
N HIS A 167 5.58 -19.88 -5.18
CA HIS A 167 5.06 -20.21 -3.85
C HIS A 167 5.35 -21.67 -3.47
N LYS A 168 5.11 -22.62 -4.40
CA LYS A 168 5.42 -24.04 -4.18
C LYS A 168 6.91 -24.27 -3.88
N GLN A 169 7.81 -23.60 -4.60
CA GLN A 169 9.24 -23.71 -4.38
C GLN A 169 9.66 -23.06 -3.04
N PHE A 170 9.09 -21.90 -2.71
CA PHE A 170 9.33 -21.21 -1.44
C PHE A 170 8.96 -22.09 -0.23
N VAL A 171 7.76 -22.69 -0.24
CA VAL A 171 7.30 -23.62 0.81
C VAL A 171 8.20 -24.87 0.90
N ALA A 172 8.68 -25.35 -0.24
CA ALA A 172 9.59 -26.50 -0.30
C ALA A 172 11.06 -26.17 0.06
N GLY A 173 11.40 -24.88 0.25
CA GLY A 173 12.78 -24.45 0.48
C GLY A 173 13.72 -24.74 -0.70
N LYS A 174 13.23 -24.59 -1.94
CA LYS A 174 13.97 -24.99 -3.15
C LYS A 174 14.17 -23.81 -4.11
N PRO A 175 15.33 -23.78 -4.84
CA PRO A 175 15.56 -22.78 -5.88
C PRO A 175 14.65 -22.98 -7.09
N LEU A 176 14.42 -21.88 -7.84
CA LEU A 176 13.66 -21.90 -9.09
C LEU A 176 14.50 -22.38 -10.29
N LYS A 177 15.80 -22.24 -10.22
CA LYS A 177 16.76 -22.58 -11.28
C LYS A 177 16.52 -21.74 -12.55
N GLU A 178 16.13 -22.34 -13.67
CA GLU A 178 15.98 -21.68 -14.97
C GLU A 178 14.91 -20.56 -14.93
N GLU A 179 13.81 -20.81 -14.24
CA GLU A 179 12.70 -19.84 -14.10
C GLU A 179 13.04 -18.64 -13.24
N HIS A 180 14.11 -18.72 -12.43
CA HIS A 180 14.58 -17.58 -11.62
C HIS A 180 14.88 -16.34 -12.47
N ARG A 181 15.50 -16.54 -13.65
CA ARG A 181 15.83 -15.43 -14.55
C ARG A 181 14.59 -14.74 -15.09
N GLU A 182 13.59 -15.51 -15.50
CA GLU A 182 12.32 -14.99 -15.99
C GLU A 182 11.57 -14.21 -14.88
N ALA A 183 11.50 -14.80 -13.67
CA ALA A 183 10.87 -14.16 -12.51
C ALA A 183 11.56 -12.82 -12.18
N MET A 184 12.90 -12.76 -12.21
CA MET A 184 13.65 -11.52 -11.99
C MET A 184 13.42 -10.49 -13.09
N ASP A 185 13.25 -10.89 -14.35
CA ASP A 185 12.96 -9.97 -15.45
C ASP A 185 11.55 -9.36 -15.30
N TYR A 186 10.55 -10.12 -14.92
CA TYR A 186 9.22 -9.58 -14.58
C TYR A 186 9.29 -8.66 -13.35
N PHE A 187 10.04 -9.04 -12.33
CA PHE A 187 10.18 -8.24 -11.12
C PHE A 187 10.82 -6.86 -11.39
N ARG A 188 11.86 -6.81 -12.23
CA ARG A 188 12.47 -5.53 -12.66
C ARG A 188 11.48 -4.66 -13.44
N ARG A 189 10.67 -5.25 -14.31
CA ARG A 189 9.61 -4.53 -15.04
C ARG A 189 8.56 -3.98 -14.07
N TYR A 190 8.13 -4.79 -13.11
CA TYR A 190 7.22 -4.36 -12.05
C TYR A 190 7.81 -3.19 -11.24
N MET A 191 9.07 -3.25 -10.87
CA MET A 191 9.75 -2.15 -10.17
C MET A 191 9.65 -0.82 -10.94
N ILE A 192 9.80 -0.87 -12.26
CA ILE A 192 9.77 0.33 -13.11
C ILE A 192 8.34 0.81 -13.38
N VAL A 193 7.44 -0.09 -13.72
CA VAL A 193 6.04 0.25 -14.06
C VAL A 193 5.30 0.67 -12.80
N GLY A 194 5.55 -0.01 -11.68
CA GLY A 194 4.79 0.11 -10.43
C GLY A 194 3.51 -0.68 -10.44
N GLY A 195 2.72 -0.48 -9.39
CA GLY A 195 1.42 -1.14 -9.19
C GLY A 195 0.21 -0.23 -9.42
N MET A 196 0.39 0.99 -9.94
CA MET A 196 -0.76 1.85 -10.27
C MET A 196 -1.52 1.28 -11.46
N PRO A 197 -2.83 0.92 -11.34
CA PRO A 197 -3.56 0.20 -12.37
C PRO A 197 -3.51 0.85 -13.76
N GLN A 198 -3.59 2.19 -13.82
CA GLN A 198 -3.51 2.92 -15.08
C GLN A 198 -2.12 2.83 -15.73
N ALA A 199 -1.06 2.80 -14.93
CA ALA A 199 0.31 2.61 -15.41
C ALA A 199 0.53 1.18 -15.91
N VAL A 200 0.03 0.18 -15.15
CA VAL A 200 0.07 -1.23 -15.55
C VAL A 200 -0.72 -1.46 -16.84
N GLU A 201 -1.94 -0.92 -16.94
CA GLU A 201 -2.76 -1.00 -18.15
C GLU A 201 -2.05 -0.41 -19.37
N LYS A 202 -1.46 0.78 -19.21
CA LYS A 202 -0.70 1.43 -20.26
C LYS A 202 0.48 0.55 -20.70
N TYR A 203 1.20 -0.05 -19.75
CA TYR A 203 2.30 -0.96 -20.06
C TYR A 203 1.83 -2.23 -20.77
N VAL A 204 0.71 -2.82 -20.37
CA VAL A 204 0.13 -4.00 -21.04
C VAL A 204 -0.19 -3.70 -22.50
N GLN A 205 -0.78 -2.52 -22.77
CA GLN A 205 -1.20 -2.10 -24.10
C GLN A 205 -0.05 -1.74 -25.03
N THR A 206 0.99 -1.06 -24.52
CA THR A 206 1.98 -0.39 -25.36
C THR A 206 3.39 -0.96 -25.24
N ARG A 207 3.75 -1.58 -24.12
CA ARG A 207 5.12 -1.97 -23.76
C ARG A 207 6.13 -0.81 -23.80
N ASP A 208 5.64 0.40 -23.67
CA ASP A 208 6.37 1.65 -23.81
C ASP A 208 6.46 2.36 -22.45
N PHE A 209 7.68 2.47 -21.91
CA PHE A 209 7.92 3.08 -20.61
C PHE A 209 7.73 4.61 -20.63
N GLU A 210 7.89 5.29 -21.75
CA GLU A 210 7.63 6.74 -21.85
C GLU A 210 6.14 7.02 -21.64
N GLN A 211 5.27 6.24 -22.28
CA GLN A 211 3.82 6.37 -22.09
C GLN A 211 3.40 6.01 -20.66
N VAL A 212 4.04 5.03 -20.04
CA VAL A 212 3.83 4.67 -18.63
C VAL A 212 4.27 5.82 -17.71
N ASP A 213 5.42 6.46 -18.00
CA ASP A 213 5.91 7.60 -17.22
C ASP A 213 4.96 8.80 -17.27
N MET A 214 4.38 9.10 -18.43
CA MET A 214 3.36 10.15 -18.56
C MET A 214 2.17 9.89 -17.61
N VAL A 215 1.64 8.67 -17.57
CA VAL A 215 0.56 8.28 -16.64
C VAL A 215 0.97 8.45 -15.18
N LYS A 216 2.19 8.04 -14.82
CA LYS A 216 2.70 8.17 -13.45
C LYS A 216 2.86 9.64 -13.03
N ARG A 217 3.32 10.51 -13.93
CA ARG A 217 3.42 11.97 -13.69
C ARG A 217 2.05 12.62 -13.51
N ASP A 218 1.05 12.19 -14.27
CA ASP A 218 -0.33 12.65 -14.08
C ASP A 218 -0.83 12.27 -12.68
N ILE A 219 -0.54 11.05 -12.20
CA ILE A 219 -0.90 10.61 -10.84
C ILE A 219 -0.16 11.44 -9.78
N LEU A 220 1.14 11.70 -9.93
CA LEU A 220 1.92 12.56 -9.02
C LEU A 220 1.35 13.97 -8.97
N THR A 221 0.92 14.51 -10.11
CA THR A 221 0.26 15.82 -10.21
C THR A 221 -1.07 15.83 -9.43
N ILE A 222 -1.86 14.76 -9.54
CA ILE A 222 -3.10 14.60 -8.77
C ILE A 222 -2.78 14.58 -7.26
N TYR A 223 -1.75 13.86 -6.81
CA TYR A 223 -1.35 13.82 -5.40
C TYR A 223 -0.91 15.20 -4.89
N ARG A 224 -0.12 15.97 -5.65
CA ARG A 224 0.24 17.34 -5.30
C ARG A 224 -0.98 18.26 -5.20
N ASN A 225 -1.95 18.11 -6.09
CA ASN A 225 -3.20 18.87 -6.05
C ASN A 225 -4.05 18.49 -4.83
N ASP A 226 -4.12 17.20 -4.48
CA ASP A 226 -4.82 16.73 -3.30
C ASP A 226 -4.17 17.25 -2.01
N ILE A 227 -2.84 17.28 -1.92
CA ILE A 227 -2.12 17.90 -0.81
C ILE A 227 -2.54 19.38 -0.66
N ARG A 228 -2.48 20.15 -1.75
CA ARG A 228 -2.86 21.58 -1.74
C ARG A 228 -4.30 21.79 -1.30
N LYS A 229 -5.23 20.96 -1.78
CA LYS A 229 -6.66 21.10 -1.52
C LYS A 229 -7.07 20.61 -0.12
N HIS A 230 -6.47 19.52 0.37
CA HIS A 230 -6.98 18.80 1.52
C HIS A 230 -6.10 18.86 2.78
N ALA A 231 -4.81 19.20 2.67
CA ALA A 231 -3.93 19.26 3.83
C ALA A 231 -4.08 20.58 4.65
N GLY A 232 -4.79 21.59 4.13
CA GLY A 232 -5.04 22.84 4.84
C GLY A 232 -3.75 23.51 5.33
N ARG A 233 -3.67 23.81 6.63
CA ARG A 233 -2.48 24.46 7.23
C ARG A 233 -1.21 23.58 7.17
N LEU A 234 -1.34 22.30 6.94
CA LEU A 234 -0.21 21.37 6.82
C LEU A 234 0.36 21.31 5.39
N ALA A 235 -0.30 21.91 4.39
CA ALA A 235 0.03 21.73 2.97
C ALA A 235 1.51 21.97 2.66
N MET A 236 2.14 23.01 3.19
CA MET A 236 3.57 23.28 2.99
C MET A 236 4.46 22.17 3.54
N LYS A 237 4.20 21.70 4.77
CA LYS A 237 4.99 20.63 5.40
C LYS A 237 4.79 19.28 4.68
N VAL A 238 3.56 18.98 4.30
CA VAL A 238 3.23 17.76 3.56
C VAL A 238 3.90 17.76 2.19
N THR A 239 3.86 18.89 1.46
CA THR A 239 4.54 19.04 0.17
C THR A 239 6.06 18.90 0.33
N SER A 240 6.66 19.57 1.32
CA SER A 240 8.11 19.48 1.56
C SER A 240 8.56 18.04 1.86
N ILE A 241 7.81 17.29 2.68
CA ILE A 241 8.11 15.88 2.92
C ILE A 241 7.99 15.10 1.62
N PHE A 242 6.87 15.24 0.88
CA PHE A 242 6.60 14.50 -0.33
C PHE A 242 7.70 14.71 -1.38
N ASP A 243 8.08 15.96 -1.64
CA ASP A 243 9.08 16.28 -2.65
C ASP A 243 10.50 15.84 -2.25
N GLU A 244 10.80 15.71 -0.96
CA GLU A 244 12.11 15.31 -0.45
C GLU A 244 12.31 13.78 -0.39
N ILE A 245 11.26 12.97 -0.52
CA ILE A 245 11.36 11.50 -0.39
C ILE A 245 12.46 10.90 -1.28
N PRO A 246 12.55 11.20 -2.59
CA PRO A 246 13.59 10.60 -3.44
C PRO A 246 15.01 10.94 -2.96
N ALA A 247 15.25 12.20 -2.58
CA ALA A 247 16.56 12.65 -2.09
C ALA A 247 16.92 11.98 -0.75
N GLN A 248 15.96 11.77 0.14
CA GLN A 248 16.19 11.08 1.42
C GLN A 248 16.53 9.59 1.21
N LEU A 249 15.83 8.92 0.31
CA LEU A 249 16.08 7.51 0.00
C LEU A 249 17.40 7.28 -0.76
N GLN A 250 17.88 8.29 -1.49
CA GLN A 250 19.18 8.25 -2.19
C GLN A 250 20.39 8.22 -1.23
N LYS A 251 20.21 8.68 0.01
CA LYS A 251 21.30 8.74 1.00
C LYS A 251 21.64 7.34 1.53
N ASN A 252 22.89 7.17 2.00
CA ASN A 252 23.34 5.93 2.60
C ASN A 252 22.56 5.58 3.89
N GLU A 253 22.31 6.61 4.72
CA GLU A 253 21.39 6.50 5.86
C GLU A 253 20.00 6.96 5.42
N ARG A 254 19.07 6.03 5.24
CA ARG A 254 17.72 6.31 4.72
C ARG A 254 16.74 6.78 5.78
N ARG A 255 17.21 7.12 6.98
CA ARG A 255 16.41 7.82 7.99
C ARG A 255 16.05 9.20 7.47
N PHE A 256 14.78 9.57 7.58
CA PHE A 256 14.32 10.88 7.10
C PHE A 256 14.90 12.00 7.97
N ARG A 257 15.74 12.83 7.39
CA ARG A 257 16.44 13.95 8.07
C ARG A 257 15.63 15.23 7.88
N LEU A 258 14.92 15.67 8.92
CA LEU A 258 14.14 16.91 8.89
C LEU A 258 14.99 18.17 8.73
N ALA A 259 16.26 18.11 9.14
CA ALA A 259 17.20 19.21 8.96
C ALA A 259 17.41 19.59 7.48
N ASP A 260 17.18 18.63 6.55
CA ASP A 260 17.24 18.89 5.10
C ASP A 260 16.04 19.73 4.62
N LEU A 261 14.89 19.65 5.30
CA LEU A 261 13.73 20.49 5.03
C LEU A 261 13.88 21.88 5.66
N LYS A 262 14.39 21.92 6.90
CA LYS A 262 14.61 23.16 7.66
C LYS A 262 15.59 22.88 8.80
N LYS A 263 16.64 23.71 8.94
CA LYS A 263 17.77 23.57 9.86
C LYS A 263 17.39 23.17 11.29
N ASP A 264 16.33 23.75 11.85
CA ASP A 264 15.88 23.50 13.22
C ASP A 264 14.60 22.66 13.31
N ALA A 265 14.24 21.92 12.24
CA ALA A 265 13.03 21.12 12.21
C ALA A 265 13.09 19.95 13.18
N ARG A 266 11.99 19.76 13.94
CA ARG A 266 11.84 18.65 14.89
C ARG A 266 10.69 17.74 14.47
N MET A 267 10.77 16.45 14.78
CA MET A 267 9.74 15.46 14.42
C MET A 267 8.35 15.87 14.92
N ARG A 268 8.23 16.38 16.14
CA ARG A 268 6.95 16.88 16.70
C ARG A 268 6.23 17.89 15.81
N ASP A 269 6.98 18.66 15.01
CA ASP A 269 6.43 19.70 14.14
C ASP A 269 5.97 19.17 12.78
N TYR A 270 6.39 17.95 12.41
CA TYR A 270 6.13 17.29 11.12
C TYR A 270 5.35 15.96 11.25
N GLU A 271 5.19 15.41 12.46
CA GLU A 271 4.52 14.14 12.70
C GLU A 271 3.12 14.09 12.05
N THR A 272 2.32 15.14 12.23
CA THR A 272 1.00 15.23 11.61
C THR A 272 1.04 15.28 10.08
N ALA A 273 2.12 15.80 9.49
CA ALA A 273 2.29 15.83 8.05
C ALA A 273 2.67 14.45 7.49
N PHE A 274 3.53 13.68 8.19
CA PHE A 274 3.77 12.27 7.86
C PHE A 274 2.51 11.43 8.02
N MET A 275 1.76 11.62 9.11
CA MET A 275 0.48 10.94 9.32
C MET A 275 -0.50 11.24 8.18
N TRP A 276 -0.55 12.49 7.71
CA TRP A 276 -1.41 12.88 6.59
C TRP A 276 -1.07 12.09 5.32
N LEU A 277 0.20 12.02 4.93
CA LEU A 277 0.66 11.26 3.76
C LEU A 277 0.43 9.75 3.90
N SER A 278 0.65 9.22 5.10
CA SER A 278 0.42 7.80 5.41
C SER A 278 -1.07 7.45 5.38
N ASP A 279 -1.92 8.31 5.94
CA ASP A 279 -3.38 8.16 5.89
C ASP A 279 -3.90 8.24 4.45
N ALA A 280 -3.27 9.08 3.60
CA ALA A 280 -3.55 9.14 2.15
C ALA A 280 -3.10 7.87 1.41
N LYS A 281 -2.34 6.99 2.06
CA LYS A 281 -1.71 5.82 1.44
C LYS A 281 -0.76 6.20 0.29
N ILE A 282 -0.16 7.40 0.37
CA ILE A 282 0.85 7.89 -0.59
C ILE A 282 2.24 7.41 -0.19
N ILE A 283 2.46 7.26 1.12
CA ILE A 283 3.73 6.79 1.70
C ILE A 283 3.53 5.62 2.65
N ASN A 284 4.59 4.86 2.85
CA ASN A 284 4.75 3.85 3.88
C ASN A 284 5.80 4.32 4.90
N CYS A 285 5.39 4.62 6.12
CA CYS A 285 6.31 4.96 7.19
C CYS A 285 6.86 3.68 7.84
N CYS A 286 8.20 3.60 7.93
CA CYS A 286 8.91 2.53 8.63
C CYS A 286 9.57 3.15 9.86
N TYR A 287 9.14 2.75 11.06
CA TYR A 287 9.62 3.33 12.31
C TYR A 287 10.76 2.51 12.92
N ASN A 288 11.70 3.19 13.55
CA ASN A 288 12.72 2.51 14.34
C ASN A 288 12.08 1.82 15.56
N THR A 289 12.58 0.65 15.93
CA THR A 289 12.24 0.01 17.21
C THR A 289 13.47 -0.05 18.10
N THR A 290 13.30 0.27 19.37
CA THR A 290 14.40 0.25 20.35
C THR A 290 14.74 -1.16 20.83
N ALA A 291 13.80 -2.11 20.71
CA ALA A 291 13.98 -3.50 21.05
C ALA A 291 13.22 -4.41 20.08
N PRO A 292 13.91 -5.26 19.28
CA PRO A 292 13.30 -6.21 18.37
C PRO A 292 12.74 -7.41 19.13
N ASN A 293 11.56 -7.24 19.74
CA ASN A 293 10.78 -8.29 20.39
C ASN A 293 9.36 -8.34 19.84
N ILE A 294 8.52 -9.25 20.31
CA ILE A 294 7.15 -9.45 19.83
C ILE A 294 6.30 -8.16 19.85
N GLY A 295 6.62 -7.24 20.73
CA GLY A 295 5.96 -5.94 20.87
C GLY A 295 6.63 -4.84 20.03
N LEU A 296 6.96 -5.05 18.75
CA LEU A 296 7.62 -4.04 17.89
C LEU A 296 6.94 -2.66 18.02
N LYS A 297 5.60 -2.63 18.03
CA LYS A 297 4.82 -1.40 18.17
C LYS A 297 4.99 -0.75 19.56
N LEU A 298 5.19 -1.54 20.61
CA LEU A 298 5.36 -1.03 21.98
C LEU A 298 6.74 -0.36 22.16
N ASN A 299 7.73 -0.80 21.38
CA ASN A 299 9.10 -0.29 21.42
C ASN A 299 9.40 0.67 20.25
N MET A 300 8.36 1.20 19.61
CA MET A 300 8.48 2.09 18.45
C MET A 300 8.99 3.47 18.86
N ASP A 301 10.11 3.88 18.28
CA ASP A 301 10.61 5.25 18.33
C ASP A 301 9.97 6.07 17.20
N ARG A 302 9.04 6.96 17.57
CA ARG A 302 8.35 7.83 16.63
C ARG A 302 9.20 8.98 16.09
N GLN A 303 10.35 9.24 16.68
CA GLN A 303 11.23 10.32 16.27
C GLN A 303 12.14 9.92 15.10
N THR A 304 12.31 8.61 14.89
CA THR A 304 13.19 8.07 13.86
C THR A 304 12.41 7.19 12.91
N LEU A 305 12.29 7.62 11.66
CA LEU A 305 11.57 6.88 10.63
C LEU A 305 12.31 6.90 9.29
N LYS A 306 12.05 5.88 8.47
CA LYS A 306 12.28 5.85 7.03
C LYS A 306 10.93 6.09 6.32
N CYS A 307 10.94 6.85 5.23
CA CYS A 307 9.73 7.22 4.50
C CYS A 307 9.81 6.68 3.07
N TYR A 308 9.04 5.66 2.76
CA TYR A 308 8.98 5.03 1.44
C TYR A 308 7.75 5.52 0.67
N MET A 309 7.87 5.64 -0.65
CA MET A 309 6.69 5.80 -1.50
C MET A 309 5.86 4.51 -1.49
N ALA A 310 4.54 4.65 -1.48
CA ALA A 310 3.63 3.50 -1.52
C ALA A 310 3.68 2.72 -2.85
N ASP A 311 4.24 3.33 -3.90
CA ASP A 311 4.46 2.72 -5.21
C ASP A 311 5.84 3.09 -5.76
N THR A 312 6.64 2.07 -6.08
CA THR A 312 8.03 2.26 -6.54
C THR A 312 8.10 2.83 -7.96
N GLY A 313 7.12 2.51 -8.82
CA GLY A 313 7.02 3.14 -10.12
C GLY A 313 6.82 4.64 -10.03
N LEU A 314 5.97 5.10 -9.10
CA LEU A 314 5.80 6.52 -8.81
C LEU A 314 7.07 7.16 -8.22
N LEU A 315 7.80 6.44 -7.35
CA LEU A 315 9.09 6.92 -6.82
C LEU A 315 10.07 7.22 -7.95
N ILE A 316 10.18 6.33 -8.93
CA ILE A 316 11.08 6.53 -10.08
C ILE A 316 10.70 7.79 -10.86
N SER A 317 9.43 7.96 -11.23
CA SER A 317 8.98 9.16 -11.96
C SER A 317 9.14 10.44 -11.12
N HIS A 318 9.00 10.33 -9.79
CA HIS A 318 9.21 11.44 -8.88
C HIS A 318 10.70 11.82 -8.74
N ALA A 319 11.59 10.84 -8.71
CA ALA A 319 13.04 11.07 -8.62
C ALA A 319 13.62 11.74 -9.89
N PHE A 320 12.99 11.55 -11.05
CA PHE A 320 13.41 12.12 -12.33
C PHE A 320 12.48 13.24 -12.81
N ASP A 321 11.87 13.99 -11.89
CA ASP A 321 10.85 15.02 -12.21
C ASP A 321 11.42 16.28 -12.90
N GLU A 322 12.74 16.48 -12.94
CA GLU A 322 13.40 17.63 -13.58
C GLU A 322 13.20 17.73 -15.09
N LYS A 323 12.85 16.61 -15.76
CA LYS A 323 12.57 16.56 -17.21
C LYS A 323 11.11 16.17 -17.43
N GLN A 324 10.46 16.82 -18.40
CA GLN A 324 9.04 16.57 -18.69
C GLN A 324 8.75 15.13 -19.14
N ILE A 325 9.74 14.42 -19.69
CA ILE A 325 9.60 13.01 -20.13
C ILE A 325 10.92 12.29 -19.85
N VAL A 326 10.82 11.14 -19.22
CA VAL A 326 11.95 10.21 -19.05
C VAL A 326 11.96 9.24 -20.23
N SER A 327 13.05 9.23 -21.00
CA SER A 327 13.15 8.42 -22.22
C SER A 327 13.16 6.91 -21.95
N ASN A 328 12.67 6.12 -22.90
CA ASN A 328 12.75 4.66 -22.87
C ASN A 328 14.18 4.14 -22.65
N ASP A 329 15.19 4.87 -23.15
CA ASP A 329 16.60 4.52 -22.98
C ASP A 329 17.02 4.59 -21.49
N LEU A 330 16.56 5.58 -20.74
CA LEU A 330 16.82 5.69 -19.31
C LEU A 330 16.18 4.51 -18.54
N TYR A 331 14.94 4.16 -18.85
CA TYR A 331 14.27 3.01 -18.24
C TYR A 331 14.94 1.68 -18.59
N ARG A 332 15.42 1.51 -19.83
CA ARG A 332 16.21 0.34 -20.22
C ARG A 332 17.54 0.25 -19.47
N LYS A 333 18.20 1.39 -19.24
CA LYS A 333 19.43 1.43 -18.44
C LYS A 333 19.17 1.10 -16.98
N LEU A 334 18.03 1.54 -16.41
CA LEU A 334 17.58 1.12 -15.08
C LEU A 334 17.34 -0.40 -15.01
N LEU A 335 16.66 -0.97 -16.03
CA LEU A 335 16.45 -2.43 -16.11
C LEU A 335 17.76 -3.22 -16.13
N LEU A 336 18.80 -2.68 -16.76
CA LEU A 336 20.08 -3.34 -16.95
C LEU A 336 21.12 -2.99 -15.86
N ASP A 337 20.70 -2.25 -14.83
CA ASP A 337 21.60 -1.78 -13.74
C ASP A 337 22.82 -0.99 -14.26
N LYS A 338 22.57 -0.18 -15.31
CA LYS A 338 23.60 0.62 -16.00
C LYS A 338 23.56 2.11 -15.71
N LEU A 339 22.79 2.52 -14.70
CA LEU A 339 22.74 3.91 -14.26
C LEU A 339 23.36 4.03 -12.88
N ASP A 340 24.04 5.15 -12.64
CA ASP A 340 24.53 5.59 -11.34
C ASP A 340 23.38 6.04 -10.41
N VAL A 341 22.26 5.32 -10.45
CA VAL A 341 21.16 5.48 -9.50
C VAL A 341 21.36 4.46 -8.40
N ASN A 342 21.21 4.87 -7.15
CA ASN A 342 21.28 3.95 -6.02
C ASN A 342 20.18 2.87 -6.15
N ALA A 343 20.49 1.77 -6.83
CA ALA A 343 19.59 0.63 -7.00
C ALA A 343 19.06 0.12 -5.66
N GLY A 344 19.86 0.25 -4.59
CA GLY A 344 19.44 -0.07 -3.23
C GLY A 344 18.23 0.75 -2.76
N MET A 345 18.09 2.02 -3.18
CA MET A 345 16.94 2.86 -2.88
C MET A 345 15.64 2.25 -3.45
N LEU A 346 15.68 1.85 -4.72
CA LEU A 346 14.52 1.31 -5.42
C LEU A 346 14.12 -0.06 -4.87
N ILE A 347 15.11 -0.93 -4.61
CA ILE A 347 14.88 -2.27 -4.05
C ILE A 347 14.29 -2.18 -2.65
N GLU A 348 14.85 -1.33 -1.77
CA GLU A 348 14.32 -1.19 -0.41
C GLU A 348 12.90 -0.61 -0.39
N ASN A 349 12.61 0.37 -1.27
CA ASN A 349 11.26 0.89 -1.43
C ASN A 349 10.28 -0.19 -1.94
N LEU A 350 10.70 -1.02 -2.90
CA LEU A 350 9.86 -2.08 -3.44
C LEU A 350 9.62 -3.18 -2.39
N VAL A 351 10.63 -3.54 -1.61
CA VAL A 351 10.47 -4.47 -0.47
C VAL A 351 9.48 -3.90 0.54
N ALA A 352 9.60 -2.61 0.91
CA ALA A 352 8.64 -1.96 1.81
C ALA A 352 7.21 -2.00 1.25
N GLN A 353 7.03 -1.70 -0.03
CA GLN A 353 5.74 -1.78 -0.74
C GLN A 353 5.15 -3.20 -0.67
N MET A 354 5.95 -4.23 -0.96
CA MET A 354 5.51 -5.62 -0.98
C MET A 354 5.17 -6.14 0.43
N LEU A 355 5.96 -5.80 1.44
CA LEU A 355 5.67 -6.16 2.84
C LEU A 355 4.36 -5.53 3.33
N VAL A 356 4.09 -4.26 2.99
CA VAL A 356 2.82 -3.60 3.34
C VAL A 356 1.64 -4.24 2.62
N ALA A 357 1.78 -4.57 1.34
CA ALA A 357 0.74 -5.26 0.58
C ALA A 357 0.46 -6.67 1.11
N ALA A 358 1.46 -7.34 1.70
CA ALA A 358 1.33 -8.62 2.41
C ALA A 358 0.73 -8.47 3.83
N GLY A 359 0.43 -7.24 4.30
CA GLY A 359 -0.21 -6.99 5.58
C GLY A 359 0.73 -6.67 6.75
N HIS A 360 2.03 -6.56 6.50
CA HIS A 360 3.01 -6.23 7.55
C HIS A 360 3.06 -4.74 7.86
N ASN A 361 3.16 -4.40 9.13
CA ASN A 361 3.62 -3.07 9.54
C ASN A 361 5.13 -3.00 9.44
N LEU A 362 5.65 -1.87 8.97
CA LEU A 362 7.08 -1.70 8.76
C LEU A 362 7.79 -1.19 10.01
N TYR A 363 8.82 -1.91 10.41
CA TYR A 363 9.76 -1.51 11.44
C TYR A 363 11.19 -1.77 10.96
N PHE A 364 12.14 -0.98 11.44
CA PHE A 364 13.56 -1.23 11.28
C PHE A 364 14.25 -1.16 12.63
N TYR A 365 15.49 -1.63 12.70
CA TYR A 365 16.33 -1.45 13.87
C TYR A 365 17.58 -0.71 13.49
N SER A 366 17.88 0.34 14.21
CA SER A 366 19.14 1.06 14.03
C SER A 366 19.68 1.52 15.37
N ASN A 367 20.92 1.17 15.62
CA ASN A 367 21.69 1.66 16.75
C ASN A 367 23.00 2.25 16.22
N SER A 368 23.21 3.54 16.49
CA SER A 368 24.41 4.30 16.09
C SER A 368 25.38 4.53 17.27
N ASP A 369 25.46 3.58 18.19
CA ASP A 369 26.38 3.64 19.33
C ASP A 369 27.82 3.94 18.86
N ILE A 370 28.34 5.08 19.30
CA ILE A 370 29.69 5.54 18.91
C ILE A 370 30.75 4.86 19.75
N GLU A 371 30.43 4.54 21.00
CA GLU A 371 31.38 4.01 21.97
C GLU A 371 31.60 2.49 21.80
N ASN A 372 30.55 1.76 21.40
CA ASN A 372 30.61 0.33 21.21
C ASN A 372 30.27 -0.09 19.77
N ALA A 373 31.28 -0.41 19.00
CA ALA A 373 31.16 -0.85 17.60
C ALA A 373 30.34 -2.14 17.44
N GLU A 374 30.27 -3.02 18.45
CA GLU A 374 29.47 -4.25 18.41
C GLU A 374 27.98 -3.94 18.45
N ASN A 375 27.59 -2.86 19.14
CA ASN A 375 26.21 -2.40 19.19
C ASN A 375 25.77 -1.67 17.91
N ARG A 376 26.71 -1.14 17.14
CA ARG A 376 26.40 -0.37 15.93
C ARG A 376 25.97 -1.29 14.80
N MET A 377 24.69 -1.23 14.46
CA MET A 377 24.09 -2.00 13.37
C MET A 377 22.83 -1.32 12.85
N GLU A 378 22.46 -1.63 11.63
CA GLU A 378 21.17 -1.29 11.03
C GLU A 378 20.60 -2.52 10.34
N ILE A 379 19.30 -2.80 10.55
CA ILE A 379 18.51 -3.85 9.90
C ILE A 379 17.40 -3.17 9.15
N ASP A 380 17.27 -3.42 7.86
CA ASP A 380 16.37 -2.69 6.97
C ASP A 380 14.92 -2.85 7.36
N PHE A 381 14.47 -4.11 7.67
CA PHE A 381 13.12 -4.38 8.12
C PHE A 381 13.08 -5.43 9.22
N LEU A 382 12.08 -5.30 10.08
CA LEU A 382 11.70 -6.29 11.09
C LEU A 382 10.22 -6.59 10.91
N ILE A 383 9.88 -7.85 10.74
CA ILE A 383 8.49 -8.31 10.72
C ILE A 383 8.27 -9.37 11.81
N ARG A 384 7.01 -9.51 12.20
CA ARG A 384 6.58 -10.57 13.12
C ARG A 384 6.13 -11.78 12.29
N LYS A 385 6.49 -13.00 12.70
CA LYS A 385 5.93 -14.21 12.09
C LYS A 385 4.44 -14.34 12.39
N ASP A 386 3.69 -15.01 11.53
CA ASP A 386 2.23 -15.16 11.65
C ASP A 386 1.83 -15.94 12.90
N VAL A 387 2.46 -17.07 13.13
CA VAL A 387 2.20 -17.91 14.31
C VAL A 387 3.15 -17.52 15.44
N VAL A 388 2.59 -16.85 16.44
CA VAL A 388 3.34 -16.38 17.62
C VAL A 388 3.61 -17.53 18.58
N THR A 389 4.85 -17.59 19.06
CA THR A 389 5.32 -18.54 20.09
C THR A 389 5.89 -17.78 21.30
N SER A 390 6.26 -18.48 22.37
CA SER A 390 6.87 -17.87 23.55
C SER A 390 8.19 -17.13 23.25
N ARG A 391 8.96 -17.58 22.27
CA ARG A 391 10.24 -16.99 21.84
C ARG A 391 10.35 -17.02 20.31
N HIS A 392 11.36 -16.35 19.74
CA HIS A 392 11.71 -16.41 18.32
C HIS A 392 10.56 -16.00 17.38
N ASN A 393 10.07 -14.78 17.55
CA ASN A 393 8.91 -14.27 16.80
C ASN A 393 9.25 -13.20 15.75
N ILE A 394 10.50 -12.70 15.72
CA ILE A 394 10.91 -11.60 14.86
C ILE A 394 11.82 -12.09 13.74
N ILE A 395 11.47 -11.74 12.54
CA ILE A 395 12.25 -12.01 11.33
C ILE A 395 12.96 -10.72 10.93
N PRO A 396 14.29 -10.63 11.11
CA PRO A 396 15.08 -9.53 10.56
C PRO A 396 15.33 -9.74 9.07
N ILE A 397 15.18 -8.66 8.30
CA ILE A 397 15.31 -8.67 6.84
C ILE A 397 16.31 -7.61 6.42
N GLU A 398 17.31 -8.01 5.63
CA GLU A 398 18.19 -7.12 4.88
C GLU A 398 17.88 -7.22 3.39
N ALA A 399 17.71 -6.07 2.71
CA ALA A 399 17.48 -5.99 1.28
C ALA A 399 18.77 -5.61 0.55
N LYS A 400 19.19 -6.41 -0.43
CA LYS A 400 20.43 -6.25 -1.20
C LYS A 400 20.12 -6.08 -2.67
N SER A 401 20.71 -5.08 -3.31
CA SER A 401 20.54 -4.80 -4.75
C SER A 401 21.54 -5.53 -5.64
N SER A 402 22.63 -6.06 -5.06
CA SER A 402 23.70 -6.78 -5.78
C SER A 402 24.07 -8.07 -5.08
N SER A 403 24.94 -8.88 -5.69
CA SER A 403 25.47 -10.13 -5.09
C SER A 403 26.68 -9.91 -4.19
N GLY A 404 27.37 -8.77 -4.30
CA GLY A 404 28.55 -8.44 -3.49
C GLY A 404 28.17 -7.65 -2.23
N TYR A 405 27.73 -8.32 -1.18
CA TYR A 405 27.29 -7.67 0.07
C TYR A 405 27.90 -8.33 1.32
N THR A 406 27.87 -7.59 2.42
CA THR A 406 28.24 -8.11 3.75
C THR A 406 26.99 -8.36 4.59
N THR A 407 27.07 -9.25 5.56
CA THR A 407 26.00 -9.60 6.50
C THR A 407 26.35 -9.25 7.94
N HIS A 408 27.25 -8.28 8.14
CA HIS A 408 27.74 -7.93 9.47
C HIS A 408 26.65 -7.46 10.43
N SER A 409 25.77 -6.53 9.98
CA SER A 409 24.67 -6.03 10.79
C SER A 409 23.71 -7.15 11.17
N LEU A 410 23.34 -8.02 10.22
CA LEU A 410 22.47 -9.14 10.48
C LEU A 410 23.07 -10.14 11.45
N ASN A 411 24.36 -10.45 11.33
CA ASN A 411 25.08 -11.33 12.27
C ASN A 411 25.08 -10.76 13.70
N LYS A 412 25.35 -9.47 13.86
CA LYS A 412 25.28 -8.78 15.15
C LYS A 412 23.85 -8.83 15.72
N CYS A 413 22.83 -8.59 14.88
CA CYS A 413 21.44 -8.65 15.29
C CYS A 413 21.06 -10.05 15.79
N ILE A 414 21.42 -11.11 15.06
CA ILE A 414 21.16 -12.50 15.45
C ILE A 414 21.82 -12.80 16.80
N GLN A 415 23.06 -12.38 16.98
CA GLN A 415 23.82 -12.65 18.20
C GLN A 415 23.25 -11.89 19.41
N LYS A 416 22.94 -10.60 19.24
CA LYS A 416 22.44 -9.73 20.30
C LYS A 416 21.02 -10.09 20.73
N PHE A 417 20.15 -10.46 19.78
CA PHE A 417 18.70 -10.69 19.99
C PHE A 417 18.30 -12.16 19.77
N LYS A 418 19.23 -13.10 19.99
CA LYS A 418 19.04 -14.54 19.70
C LYS A 418 17.74 -15.15 20.23
N GLU A 419 17.23 -14.66 21.37
CA GLU A 419 15.99 -15.17 21.98
C GLU A 419 14.72 -14.68 21.27
N HIS A 420 14.81 -13.63 20.46
CA HIS A 420 13.68 -13.03 19.77
C HIS A 420 13.66 -13.31 18.27
N ILE A 421 14.85 -13.56 17.69
CA ILE A 421 15.04 -13.70 16.24
C ILE A 421 14.72 -15.12 15.77
N THR A 422 14.02 -15.18 14.63
CA THR A 422 13.83 -16.40 13.84
C THR A 422 14.04 -16.11 12.36
N ASN A 423 14.40 -17.14 11.60
CA ASN A 423 14.49 -17.07 10.13
C ASN A 423 15.16 -15.78 9.60
N PRO A 424 16.39 -15.42 10.03
CA PRO A 424 17.05 -14.23 9.51
C PRO A 424 17.11 -14.29 7.98
N THR A 425 16.64 -13.24 7.33
CA THR A 425 16.38 -13.25 5.89
C THR A 425 17.21 -12.19 5.17
N ILE A 426 17.80 -12.57 4.06
CA ILE A 426 18.45 -11.69 3.11
C ILE A 426 17.68 -11.76 1.80
N LEU A 427 17.07 -10.65 1.43
CA LEU A 427 16.45 -10.48 0.11
C LEU A 427 17.51 -10.04 -0.88
N HIS A 428 17.69 -10.79 -1.97
CA HIS A 428 18.79 -10.55 -2.91
C HIS A 428 18.41 -10.93 -4.36
N PRO A 429 19.22 -10.49 -5.36
CA PRO A 429 18.91 -10.77 -6.76
C PRO A 429 19.15 -12.22 -7.21
N ALA A 430 19.87 -13.04 -6.42
CA ALA A 430 20.15 -14.43 -6.78
C ALA A 430 19.02 -15.38 -6.36
N ASP A 431 19.10 -16.64 -6.79
CA ASP A 431 18.09 -17.65 -6.49
C ASP A 431 18.08 -18.09 -5.02
N TYR A 432 17.01 -18.77 -4.61
CA TYR A 432 16.78 -19.22 -3.24
C TYR A 432 17.91 -20.16 -2.77
N ARG A 433 18.41 -19.92 -1.56
CA ARG A 433 19.28 -20.84 -0.85
C ARG A 433 19.18 -20.64 0.67
N GLU A 434 19.56 -21.64 1.41
CA GLU A 434 19.77 -21.56 2.87
C GLU A 434 21.23 -21.84 3.21
N GLY A 435 21.72 -21.20 4.25
CA GLY A 435 23.09 -21.39 4.73
C GLY A 435 23.42 -20.46 5.90
N ASP A 436 24.37 -20.85 6.74
CA ASP A 436 24.85 -20.07 7.89
C ASP A 436 23.74 -19.60 8.84
N GLY A 437 22.68 -20.41 9.00
CA GLY A 437 21.53 -20.07 9.83
C GLY A 437 20.65 -18.95 9.26
N LYS A 438 20.73 -18.65 7.97
CA LYS A 438 20.01 -17.60 7.28
C LYS A 438 19.29 -18.15 6.04
N ARG A 439 18.21 -17.47 5.67
CA ARG A 439 17.54 -17.69 4.38
C ARG A 439 17.93 -16.58 3.40
N TYR A 440 18.33 -16.97 2.23
CA TYR A 440 18.65 -16.09 1.12
C TYR A 440 17.52 -16.22 0.10
N ILE A 441 16.70 -15.20 -0.01
CA ILE A 441 15.43 -15.24 -0.72
C ILE A 441 15.47 -14.27 -1.90
N PRO A 442 15.07 -14.71 -3.11
CA PRO A 442 14.93 -13.82 -4.24
C PRO A 442 13.96 -12.67 -3.95
N LEU A 443 14.27 -11.48 -4.44
CA LEU A 443 13.49 -10.25 -4.21
C LEU A 443 12.00 -10.40 -4.55
N TYR A 444 11.65 -11.14 -5.61
CA TYR A 444 10.25 -11.37 -6.02
C TYR A 444 9.45 -12.25 -5.04
N MET A 445 10.11 -12.94 -4.11
CA MET A 445 9.45 -13.74 -3.07
C MET A 445 9.13 -12.94 -1.80
N THR A 446 9.40 -11.64 -1.76
CA THR A 446 9.17 -10.80 -0.57
C THR A 446 7.72 -10.88 -0.05
N SER A 447 6.74 -10.99 -0.94
CA SER A 447 5.31 -11.10 -0.57
C SER A 447 4.94 -12.44 0.10
N LEU A 448 5.87 -13.39 0.16
CA LEU A 448 5.67 -14.70 0.78
C LEU A 448 6.23 -14.78 2.21
N LEU A 449 6.79 -13.68 2.71
CA LEU A 449 7.29 -13.57 4.07
C LEU A 449 6.16 -13.24 5.02
#